data_015758f6ef3da7c0e85827ae90e766a5
#
_entry.id   015758f6ef3da7c0e85827ae90e766a5
#
_cell.length_a   1.000
_cell.length_b   1.000
_cell.length_c   1.000
_cell.angle_alpha   90.00
_cell.angle_beta   90.00
_cell.angle_gamma   90.00
#
_symmetry.space_group_name_H-M   'P 1'
#
loop_
_entity.id
_entity.type
_entity.pdbx_description
1 polymer ?
#
loop_
_entity_poly.entity_id
_entity_poly.type
_entity_poly.pdbx_seq_one_letter_code
_entity_poly.pdbx_strand_id
1 'polypeptide(L)'
;MTEEIASQEIDFMEYGDTQINTIDMERGQRKDLIGKMPVGIAVVRGGNELYIEMVNREFLHAEGYDREELTGNTPFVEYLYRDDTGVFEDAIEVCRELRTTEEIELRIRTKSGGVCWELMRCRLYYYRDAVPYYILASWNIDKRKNLEEELRLMEEQYSMLEEVTDEFPLEYDVAQRRFRVPRKYRGNGQPGTAGRRYMDYEEMLADICEEDRAAYARVLEAASRDVRTGSIDYRMNVAAAGEEPVYVWYRTIYRSIVGDNGQIIRIIGRSYDVSSDRRIQEELSEEAKRDPLTRLYNKVAASGEVERILKSEPEKQHVLFLIDIDNFKRINDTFGHTVGDTVITDIAGVLQSQFQETDVTARVGGDEFLALMRDVAPKEAEACAAALGREARKKLIGDD
;
A
#
# COMPACT_ATOMS: atom_id res chain seq x y z
N MET A 1 -35.95 17.65 -52.57
CA MET A 1 -35.32 16.28 -52.42
C MET A 1 -35.04 15.90 -50.99
N THR A 2 -34.80 16.83 -50.08
CA THR A 2 -34.66 16.59 -48.60
C THR A 2 -35.99 16.35 -47.87
N GLU A 3 -37.10 16.67 -48.45
CA GLU A 3 -38.44 16.50 -47.83
C GLU A 3 -39.08 15.13 -48.08
N GLU A 4 -38.65 14.35 -49.06
CA GLU A 4 -39.20 13.05 -49.40
C GLU A 4 -38.65 11.89 -48.54
N ILE A 5 -37.43 12.01 -47.99
CA ILE A 5 -36.84 10.99 -47.13
C ILE A 5 -37.57 10.88 -45.77
N ALA A 6 -38.19 11.98 -45.34
CA ALA A 6 -38.98 12.05 -44.13
C ALA A 6 -40.40 11.47 -44.29
N SER A 7 -40.78 10.97 -45.48
CA SER A 7 -42.12 10.47 -45.77
C SER A 7 -42.27 8.93 -45.79
N GLN A 8 -41.20 8.20 -45.77
CA GLN A 8 -41.26 6.73 -45.55
C GLN A 8 -41.32 6.43 -44.06
N GLU A 9 -42.28 5.64 -43.69
CA GLU A 9 -42.57 5.20 -42.33
C GLU A 9 -41.30 4.68 -41.64
N ILE A 10 -40.88 5.37 -40.55
CA ILE A 10 -39.90 4.84 -39.61
C ILE A 10 -40.70 3.83 -38.78
N ASP A 11 -40.75 2.58 -39.25
CA ASP A 11 -41.35 1.49 -38.51
C ASP A 11 -40.31 0.99 -37.51
N PHE A 12 -40.41 1.42 -36.29
CA PHE A 12 -39.58 0.95 -35.17
C PHE A 12 -40.03 -0.43 -34.64
N MET A 13 -40.68 -1.22 -35.48
CA MET A 13 -41.23 -2.49 -35.11
C MET A 13 -40.40 -3.68 -35.61
N GLU A 14 -40.11 -4.45 -34.69
CA GLU A 14 -39.83 -5.88 -34.49
C GLU A 14 -38.53 -6.19 -33.80
N TYR A 15 -38.55 -6.08 -32.49
CA TYR A 15 -37.73 -6.90 -31.63
C TYR A 15 -38.57 -7.48 -30.51
N GLY A 16 -38.72 -8.82 -30.55
CA GLY A 16 -39.09 -9.70 -29.48
C GLY A 16 -40.22 -9.27 -28.55
N ASP A 17 -41.38 -9.86 -28.69
CA ASP A 17 -42.48 -10.04 -27.73
C ASP A 17 -42.59 -9.06 -26.55
N THR A 18 -42.55 -7.78 -26.81
CA THR A 18 -43.20 -6.80 -25.90
C THR A 18 -43.89 -5.79 -26.81
N GLN A 19 -45.23 -5.79 -26.81
CA GLN A 19 -46.01 -4.74 -27.44
C GLN A 19 -45.61 -3.39 -26.79
N ILE A 20 -44.67 -2.70 -27.36
CA ILE A 20 -44.48 -1.27 -27.10
C ILE A 20 -45.65 -0.61 -27.84
N ASN A 21 -46.63 -0.06 -27.08
CA ASN A 21 -47.69 0.74 -27.62
C ASN A 21 -47.10 1.77 -28.58
N THR A 22 -47.40 1.63 -29.86
CA THR A 22 -47.04 2.59 -30.91
C THR A 22 -47.58 3.93 -30.47
N ILE A 23 -46.71 4.87 -30.10
CA ILE A 23 -47.16 6.25 -29.85
C ILE A 23 -47.49 6.82 -31.21
N ASP A 24 -48.78 7.04 -31.43
CA ASP A 24 -49.30 7.68 -32.67
C ASP A 24 -48.85 9.15 -32.65
N MET A 25 -47.65 9.41 -33.23
CA MET A 25 -47.07 10.74 -33.28
C MET A 25 -47.20 11.28 -34.70
N GLU A 26 -47.72 12.52 -34.79
CA GLU A 26 -47.69 13.26 -36.07
C GLU A 26 -46.25 13.47 -36.58
N ARG A 27 -46.06 13.57 -37.88
CA ARG A 27 -44.78 13.72 -38.55
C ARG A 27 -43.86 14.82 -37.96
N GLY A 28 -44.46 15.94 -37.52
CA GLY A 28 -43.76 17.04 -36.84
C GLY A 28 -43.23 16.67 -35.47
N GLN A 29 -43.99 15.88 -34.70
CA GLN A 29 -43.64 15.42 -33.36
C GLN A 29 -42.51 14.39 -33.41
N ARG A 30 -42.48 13.49 -34.43
CA ARG A 30 -41.38 12.52 -34.61
C ARG A 30 -40.03 13.24 -34.90
N LYS A 31 -40.05 14.29 -35.72
CA LYS A 31 -38.86 15.09 -36.04
C LYS A 31 -38.36 15.86 -34.81
N ASP A 32 -39.25 16.38 -34.01
CA ASP A 32 -38.93 17.09 -32.78
C ASP A 32 -38.38 16.12 -31.69
N LEU A 33 -38.92 14.91 -31.62
CA LEU A 33 -38.40 13.86 -30.69
C LEU A 33 -36.95 13.47 -30.99
N ILE A 34 -36.65 13.16 -32.27
CA ILE A 34 -35.26 12.81 -32.68
C ILE A 34 -34.31 13.98 -32.43
N GLY A 35 -34.78 15.21 -32.65
CA GLY A 35 -33.97 16.42 -32.38
C GLY A 35 -33.68 16.69 -30.91
N LYS A 36 -34.49 16.15 -30.00
CA LYS A 36 -34.35 16.32 -28.54
C LYS A 36 -33.79 15.09 -27.79
N MET A 37 -33.51 14.01 -28.51
CA MET A 37 -32.85 12.84 -27.89
C MET A 37 -31.43 13.21 -27.44
N PRO A 38 -31.04 12.85 -26.20
CA PRO A 38 -29.68 13.10 -25.67
C PRO A 38 -28.68 12.07 -26.20
N VAL A 39 -28.77 11.79 -27.50
CA VAL A 39 -27.97 10.81 -28.24
C VAL A 39 -27.70 11.38 -29.61
N GLY A 40 -26.44 11.32 -30.04
CA GLY A 40 -26.09 11.65 -31.41
C GLY A 40 -26.71 10.65 -32.38
N ILE A 41 -27.47 11.10 -33.37
CA ILE A 41 -28.05 10.21 -34.39
C ILE A 41 -27.61 10.72 -35.76
N ALA A 42 -27.05 9.79 -36.55
CA ALA A 42 -26.73 10.00 -37.94
C ALA A 42 -27.35 8.90 -38.81
N VAL A 43 -27.79 9.25 -40.00
CA VAL A 43 -28.12 8.30 -41.05
C VAL A 43 -27.05 8.45 -42.13
N VAL A 44 -26.39 7.35 -42.44
CA VAL A 44 -25.35 7.29 -43.44
C VAL A 44 -25.79 6.38 -44.59
N ARG A 45 -25.38 6.71 -45.81
CA ARG A 45 -25.68 5.95 -47.02
C ARG A 45 -24.41 5.56 -47.76
N GLY A 46 -24.43 4.42 -48.43
CA GLY A 46 -23.35 4.02 -49.32
C GLY A 46 -22.98 2.55 -49.14
N GLY A 47 -22.16 2.06 -50.01
CA GLY A 47 -21.60 0.68 -49.96
C GLY A 47 -20.20 0.67 -49.39
N ASN A 48 -19.19 0.91 -50.25
CA ASN A 48 -17.79 0.92 -49.82
C ASN A 48 -17.37 2.23 -49.15
N GLU A 49 -18.02 3.32 -49.50
CA GLU A 49 -17.86 4.62 -48.81
C GLU A 49 -19.22 5.07 -48.28
N LEU A 50 -19.23 5.52 -47.03
CA LEU A 50 -20.43 5.98 -46.34
C LEU A 50 -20.45 7.50 -46.25
N TYR A 51 -21.57 8.08 -46.61
CA TYR A 51 -21.78 9.53 -46.59
C TYR A 51 -22.94 9.87 -45.65
N ILE A 52 -22.79 10.92 -44.87
CA ILE A 52 -23.84 11.38 -43.96
C ILE A 52 -24.97 11.99 -44.74
N GLU A 53 -26.17 11.45 -44.61
CA GLU A 53 -27.40 11.96 -45.20
C GLU A 53 -28.17 12.84 -44.23
N MET A 54 -28.17 12.46 -42.95
CA MET A 54 -28.90 13.17 -41.89
C MET A 54 -28.18 13.09 -40.58
N VAL A 55 -28.22 14.15 -39.78
CA VAL A 55 -27.78 14.19 -38.40
C VAL A 55 -28.79 14.94 -37.53
N ASN A 56 -28.92 14.56 -36.28
CA ASN A 56 -29.65 15.34 -35.29
C ASN A 56 -28.77 16.42 -34.65
N ARG A 57 -29.36 17.24 -33.79
CA ARG A 57 -28.64 18.35 -33.11
C ARG A 57 -27.55 17.86 -32.18
N GLU A 58 -27.79 16.74 -31.48
CA GLU A 58 -26.86 16.21 -30.50
C GLU A 58 -25.57 15.71 -31.16
N PHE A 59 -25.67 15.04 -32.30
CA PHE A 59 -24.52 14.63 -33.12
C PHE A 59 -23.66 15.83 -33.56
N LEU A 60 -24.28 16.94 -33.96
CA LEU A 60 -23.58 18.18 -34.31
C LEU A 60 -22.87 18.82 -33.12
N HIS A 61 -23.50 18.75 -31.95
CA HIS A 61 -23.01 19.41 -30.74
C HIS A 61 -21.79 18.74 -30.13
N ALA A 62 -21.75 17.40 -30.15
CA ALA A 62 -20.64 16.62 -29.61
C ALA A 62 -19.32 16.90 -30.36
N GLU A 63 -19.38 17.15 -31.66
CA GLU A 63 -18.21 17.25 -32.56
C GLU A 63 -17.90 18.65 -33.01
N GLY A 64 -18.84 19.57 -32.81
CA GLY A 64 -18.69 21.00 -33.14
C GLY A 64 -18.78 21.35 -34.61
N TYR A 65 -19.28 20.45 -35.47
CA TYR A 65 -19.50 20.69 -36.90
C TYR A 65 -20.86 21.31 -37.17
N ASP A 66 -20.95 22.05 -38.24
CA ASP A 66 -22.23 22.49 -38.79
C ASP A 66 -22.83 21.39 -39.67
N ARG A 67 -24.16 21.35 -39.77
CA ARG A 67 -24.88 20.32 -40.55
C ARG A 67 -24.41 20.27 -42.01
N GLU A 68 -24.19 21.42 -42.63
CA GLU A 68 -23.78 21.55 -44.04
C GLU A 68 -22.38 20.96 -44.26
N GLU A 69 -21.53 21.03 -43.26
CA GLU A 69 -20.17 20.45 -43.31
C GLU A 69 -20.21 18.91 -43.26
N LEU A 70 -21.06 18.35 -42.42
CA LEU A 70 -21.18 16.89 -42.26
C LEU A 70 -22.00 16.22 -43.36
N THR A 71 -23.07 16.85 -43.85
CA THR A 71 -23.96 16.28 -44.90
C THR A 71 -23.48 16.53 -46.30
N GLY A 72 -22.23 16.87 -46.49
CA GLY A 72 -21.58 17.05 -47.79
C GLY A 72 -21.17 15.73 -48.48
N ASN A 73 -20.24 15.86 -49.43
CA ASN A 73 -19.67 14.71 -50.14
C ASN A 73 -18.40 14.16 -49.48
N THR A 74 -18.22 14.39 -48.17
CA THR A 74 -17.09 13.87 -47.43
C THR A 74 -17.45 12.51 -46.86
N PRO A 75 -16.66 11.45 -47.09
CA PRO A 75 -16.89 10.15 -46.52
C PRO A 75 -16.86 10.20 -44.99
N PHE A 76 -17.72 9.43 -44.31
CA PHE A 76 -17.82 9.42 -42.86
C PHE A 76 -16.49 9.06 -42.17
N VAL A 77 -15.71 8.19 -42.81
CA VAL A 77 -14.40 7.76 -42.31
C VAL A 77 -13.38 8.91 -42.15
N GLU A 78 -13.55 10.01 -42.89
CA GLU A 78 -12.69 11.19 -42.75
C GLU A 78 -12.87 11.92 -41.39
N TYR A 79 -13.99 11.71 -40.73
CA TYR A 79 -14.25 12.24 -39.38
C TYR A 79 -13.73 11.30 -38.28
N LEU A 80 -13.35 10.07 -38.61
CA LEU A 80 -12.80 9.11 -37.64
C LEU A 80 -11.32 9.37 -37.41
N TYR A 81 -10.85 8.94 -36.26
CA TYR A 81 -9.42 8.78 -36.03
C TYR A 81 -8.89 7.65 -36.90
N ARG A 82 -7.73 7.85 -37.51
CA ARG A 82 -7.22 6.99 -38.59
C ARG A 82 -7.15 5.51 -38.22
N ASP A 83 -6.73 5.20 -36.96
CA ASP A 83 -6.57 3.83 -36.53
C ASP A 83 -7.91 3.12 -36.28
N ASP A 84 -9.02 3.86 -36.16
CA ASP A 84 -10.34 3.33 -35.84
C ASP A 84 -11.19 3.08 -37.10
N THR A 85 -10.69 3.47 -38.27
CA THR A 85 -11.39 3.31 -39.55
C THR A 85 -11.74 1.86 -39.85
N GLY A 86 -10.80 0.94 -39.67
CA GLY A 86 -11.01 -0.49 -39.89
C GLY A 86 -12.07 -1.10 -38.98
N VAL A 87 -12.08 -0.71 -37.71
CA VAL A 87 -13.10 -1.18 -36.73
C VAL A 87 -14.51 -0.75 -37.15
N PHE A 88 -14.64 0.48 -37.67
CA PHE A 88 -15.91 0.98 -38.15
C PHE A 88 -16.36 0.24 -39.44
N GLU A 89 -15.47 0.06 -40.42
CA GLU A 89 -15.76 -0.64 -41.65
C GLU A 89 -16.20 -2.08 -41.41
N ASP A 90 -15.49 -2.81 -40.53
CA ASP A 90 -15.84 -4.17 -40.14
C ASP A 90 -17.25 -4.24 -39.48
N ALA A 91 -17.55 -3.30 -38.59
CA ALA A 91 -18.86 -3.22 -37.94
C ALA A 91 -20.00 -2.97 -38.96
N ILE A 92 -19.79 -2.09 -39.94
CA ILE A 92 -20.76 -1.81 -41.02
C ILE A 92 -20.96 -3.05 -41.92
N GLU A 93 -19.88 -3.80 -42.19
CA GLU A 93 -19.97 -5.02 -42.98
C GLU A 93 -20.79 -6.08 -42.24
N VAL A 94 -20.53 -6.30 -40.93
CA VAL A 94 -21.31 -7.21 -40.08
C VAL A 94 -22.79 -6.79 -40.05
N CYS A 95 -23.08 -5.49 -39.87
CA CYS A 95 -24.45 -4.95 -39.93
C CYS A 95 -25.15 -5.26 -41.26
N ARG A 96 -24.41 -5.21 -42.36
CA ARG A 96 -24.93 -5.48 -43.70
C ARG A 96 -25.24 -6.98 -43.93
N GLU A 97 -24.31 -7.85 -43.50
CA GLU A 97 -24.41 -9.30 -43.74
C GLU A 97 -25.37 -9.97 -42.79
N LEU A 98 -25.23 -9.70 -41.50
CA LEU A 98 -25.99 -10.40 -40.44
C LEU A 98 -27.28 -9.67 -40.05
N ARG A 99 -27.48 -8.45 -40.49
CA ARG A 99 -28.61 -7.56 -40.08
C ARG A 99 -28.70 -7.37 -38.56
N THR A 100 -27.57 -7.45 -37.89
CA THR A 100 -27.43 -7.22 -36.43
C THR A 100 -27.20 -5.73 -36.13
N THR A 101 -27.22 -5.40 -34.84
CA THR A 101 -26.75 -4.11 -34.34
C THR A 101 -25.36 -4.34 -33.77
N GLU A 102 -24.40 -3.59 -34.23
CA GLU A 102 -23.03 -3.61 -33.73
C GLU A 102 -22.77 -2.45 -32.80
N GLU A 103 -21.98 -2.67 -31.78
CA GLU A 103 -21.57 -1.63 -30.82
C GLU A 103 -20.05 -1.56 -30.81
N ILE A 104 -19.53 -0.36 -31.09
CA ILE A 104 -18.09 -0.10 -31.19
C ILE A 104 -17.71 1.16 -30.42
N GLU A 105 -16.53 1.20 -29.88
CA GLU A 105 -15.91 2.39 -29.32
C GLU A 105 -14.88 2.90 -30.32
N LEU A 106 -15.00 4.17 -30.69
CA LEU A 106 -14.12 4.80 -31.66
C LEU A 106 -13.88 6.27 -31.30
N ARG A 107 -12.86 6.83 -31.96
CA ARG A 107 -12.48 8.22 -31.78
C ARG A 107 -12.93 9.02 -32.98
N ILE A 108 -13.61 10.12 -32.72
CA ILE A 108 -14.05 11.08 -33.74
C ILE A 108 -13.21 12.36 -33.63
N ARG A 109 -12.83 12.92 -34.76
CA ARG A 109 -12.14 14.20 -34.82
C ARG A 109 -13.16 15.33 -34.68
N THR A 110 -12.90 16.23 -33.76
CA THR A 110 -13.70 17.44 -33.59
C THR A 110 -13.26 18.53 -34.55
N LYS A 111 -14.16 19.44 -34.91
CA LYS A 111 -13.87 20.60 -35.76
C LYS A 111 -12.73 21.47 -35.21
N SER A 112 -12.54 21.53 -33.91
CA SER A 112 -11.45 22.24 -33.25
C SER A 112 -10.07 21.56 -33.38
N GLY A 113 -10.00 20.38 -34.02
CA GLY A 113 -8.79 19.59 -34.17
C GLY A 113 -8.50 18.64 -32.98
N GLY A 114 -9.38 18.56 -32.00
CA GLY A 114 -9.33 17.57 -30.92
C GLY A 114 -9.86 16.21 -31.35
N VAL A 115 -9.90 15.29 -30.39
CA VAL A 115 -10.44 13.93 -30.55
C VAL A 115 -11.36 13.66 -29.38
N CYS A 116 -12.54 13.09 -29.65
CA CYS A 116 -13.45 12.60 -28.60
C CYS A 116 -13.73 11.11 -28.76
N TRP A 117 -13.91 10.43 -27.66
CA TRP A 117 -14.32 9.04 -27.66
C TRP A 117 -15.84 8.92 -27.71
N GLU A 118 -16.32 8.15 -28.67
CA GLU A 118 -17.73 7.85 -28.86
C GLU A 118 -17.99 6.35 -28.76
N LEU A 119 -19.04 5.97 -28.04
CA LEU A 119 -19.66 4.66 -28.16
C LEU A 119 -20.69 4.74 -29.25
N MET A 120 -20.51 3.99 -30.34
CA MET A 120 -21.38 4.04 -31.50
C MET A 120 -22.09 2.70 -31.69
N ARG A 121 -23.40 2.76 -31.85
CA ARG A 121 -24.23 1.65 -32.28
C ARG A 121 -24.60 1.81 -33.75
N CYS A 122 -24.29 0.81 -34.54
CA CYS A 122 -24.52 0.80 -35.98
C CYS A 122 -25.57 -0.27 -36.34
N ARG A 123 -26.49 0.05 -37.22
CA ARG A 123 -27.46 -0.91 -37.75
C ARG A 123 -27.84 -0.60 -39.17
N LEU A 124 -27.99 -1.64 -40.01
CA LEU A 124 -28.60 -1.50 -41.32
C LEU A 124 -30.08 -1.12 -41.16
N TYR A 125 -30.49 0.00 -41.76
CA TYR A 125 -31.82 0.54 -41.60
C TYR A 125 -32.75 0.11 -42.76
N TYR A 126 -32.41 0.48 -44.03
CA TYR A 126 -33.12 0.07 -45.23
C TYR A 126 -32.27 0.17 -46.47
N TYR A 127 -32.81 -0.30 -47.60
CA TYR A 127 -32.21 -0.12 -48.91
C TYR A 127 -33.09 0.82 -49.75
N ARG A 128 -32.47 1.73 -50.48
CA ARG A 128 -33.12 2.58 -51.50
C ARG A 128 -32.31 2.49 -52.81
N ASP A 129 -32.95 2.07 -53.88
CA ASP A 129 -32.30 1.88 -55.21
C ASP A 129 -31.02 1.00 -55.09
N ALA A 130 -31.10 -0.09 -54.33
CA ALA A 130 -30.01 -1.00 -54.00
C ALA A 130 -28.85 -0.38 -53.16
N VAL A 131 -28.96 0.86 -52.73
CA VAL A 131 -28.00 1.52 -51.85
C VAL A 131 -28.42 1.29 -50.38
N PRO A 132 -27.54 0.73 -49.51
CA PRO A 132 -27.83 0.56 -48.10
C PRO A 132 -27.78 1.88 -47.34
N TYR A 133 -28.68 2.01 -46.36
CA TYR A 133 -28.70 3.10 -45.38
C TYR A 133 -28.55 2.52 -43.99
N TYR A 134 -27.69 3.12 -43.18
CA TYR A 134 -27.44 2.70 -41.84
C TYR A 134 -27.81 3.83 -40.86
N ILE A 135 -28.34 3.45 -39.71
CA ILE A 135 -28.53 4.36 -38.60
C ILE A 135 -27.38 4.19 -37.61
N LEU A 136 -26.77 5.26 -37.22
CA LEU A 136 -25.73 5.36 -36.21
C LEU A 136 -26.28 6.13 -35.02
N ALA A 137 -26.12 5.55 -33.81
CA ALA A 137 -26.42 6.24 -32.58
C ALA A 137 -25.13 6.32 -31.74
N SER A 138 -24.76 7.50 -31.32
CA SER A 138 -23.48 7.75 -30.64
C SER A 138 -23.64 8.45 -29.29
N TRP A 139 -22.76 8.12 -28.36
CA TRP A 139 -22.66 8.74 -27.05
C TRP A 139 -21.22 9.08 -26.76
N ASN A 140 -20.99 10.32 -26.30
CA ASN A 140 -19.66 10.69 -25.82
C ASN A 140 -19.29 9.92 -24.55
N ILE A 141 -18.14 9.27 -24.57
CA ILE A 141 -17.62 8.45 -23.47
C ILE A 141 -16.27 8.94 -22.92
N ASP A 142 -15.87 10.18 -23.24
CA ASP A 142 -14.62 10.78 -22.76
C ASP A 142 -14.49 10.70 -21.25
N LYS A 143 -15.57 11.02 -20.52
CA LYS A 143 -15.55 10.95 -19.06
C LYS A 143 -15.26 9.53 -18.54
N ARG A 144 -15.84 8.51 -19.20
CA ARG A 144 -15.57 7.10 -18.85
C ARG A 144 -14.13 6.72 -19.15
N LYS A 145 -13.63 7.07 -20.34
CA LYS A 145 -12.25 6.79 -20.75
C LYS A 145 -11.22 7.47 -19.87
N ASN A 146 -11.46 8.73 -19.49
CA ASN A 146 -10.59 9.45 -18.58
C ASN A 146 -10.55 8.79 -17.18
N LEU A 147 -11.71 8.36 -16.65
CA LEU A 147 -11.76 7.65 -15.37
C LEU A 147 -11.08 6.28 -15.43
N GLU A 148 -11.23 5.53 -16.52
CA GLU A 148 -10.55 4.26 -16.76
C GLU A 148 -9.03 4.45 -16.78
N GLU A 149 -8.54 5.51 -17.45
CA GLU A 149 -7.11 5.82 -17.52
C GLU A 149 -6.56 6.32 -16.18
N GLU A 150 -7.30 7.17 -15.45
CA GLU A 150 -6.91 7.58 -14.09
C GLU A 150 -6.80 6.36 -13.15
N LEU A 151 -7.76 5.43 -13.22
CA LEU A 151 -7.73 4.22 -12.44
C LEU A 151 -6.51 3.35 -12.81
N ARG A 152 -6.24 3.18 -14.10
CA ARG A 152 -5.07 2.44 -14.59
C ARG A 152 -3.76 3.05 -14.10
N LEU A 153 -3.62 4.38 -14.18
CA LEU A 153 -2.44 5.08 -13.68
C LEU A 153 -2.28 4.96 -12.16
N MET A 154 -3.39 5.04 -11.41
CA MET A 154 -3.37 4.78 -9.97
C MET A 154 -2.91 3.35 -9.65
N GLU A 155 -3.43 2.35 -10.35
CA GLU A 155 -3.03 0.95 -10.16
C GLU A 155 -1.54 0.74 -10.48
N GLU A 156 -1.02 1.34 -11.54
CA GLU A 156 0.40 1.30 -11.88
C GLU A 156 1.27 1.97 -10.79
N GLN A 157 0.86 3.15 -10.30
CA GLN A 157 1.54 3.84 -9.22
C GLN A 157 1.56 3.01 -7.92
N TYR A 158 0.44 2.38 -7.58
CA TYR A 158 0.37 1.46 -6.42
C TYR A 158 1.29 0.26 -6.60
N SER A 159 1.32 -0.35 -7.79
CA SER A 159 2.20 -1.49 -8.08
C SER A 159 3.68 -1.12 -7.95
N MET A 160 4.08 0.04 -8.47
CA MET A 160 5.47 0.53 -8.33
C MET A 160 5.85 0.76 -6.86
N LEU A 161 4.95 1.32 -6.05
CA LEU A 161 5.19 1.52 -4.62
C LEU A 161 5.34 0.19 -3.88
N GLU A 162 4.55 -0.84 -4.23
CA GLU A 162 4.67 -2.20 -3.66
C GLU A 162 6.00 -2.89 -4.03
N GLU A 163 6.61 -2.54 -5.15
CA GLU A 163 7.89 -3.12 -5.58
C GLU A 163 9.11 -2.46 -4.92
N VAL A 164 9.03 -1.16 -4.66
CA VAL A 164 10.16 -0.36 -4.14
C VAL A 164 10.23 -0.37 -2.61
N THR A 165 9.10 -0.58 -1.92
CA THR A 165 9.05 -0.62 -0.46
C THR A 165 8.89 -2.05 0.05
N ASP A 166 9.55 -2.35 1.18
CA ASP A 166 9.32 -3.60 1.93
C ASP A 166 7.96 -3.60 2.66
N GLU A 167 7.11 -2.62 2.33
CA GLU A 167 5.77 -2.51 2.83
C GLU A 167 4.80 -3.34 2.00
N PHE A 168 3.78 -3.90 2.63
CA PHE A 168 2.69 -4.53 1.91
C PHE A 168 1.31 -4.07 2.41
N PRO A 169 0.37 -3.85 1.48
CA PRO A 169 -0.99 -3.54 1.83
C PRO A 169 -1.69 -4.76 2.41
N LEU A 170 -2.53 -4.51 3.40
CA LEU A 170 -3.38 -5.51 4.04
C LEU A 170 -4.81 -5.00 4.02
N GLU A 171 -5.72 -5.85 3.62
CA GLU A 171 -7.14 -5.57 3.61
C GLU A 171 -7.87 -6.73 4.28
N TYR A 172 -8.72 -6.43 5.26
CA TYR A 172 -9.55 -7.40 5.95
C TYR A 172 -11.03 -7.11 5.69
N ASP A 173 -11.72 -8.06 5.08
CA ASP A 173 -13.16 -8.04 4.90
C ASP A 173 -13.83 -8.55 6.18
N VAL A 174 -14.60 -7.67 6.83
CA VAL A 174 -15.21 -7.97 8.14
C VAL A 174 -16.32 -9.02 8.03
N ALA A 175 -17.11 -8.97 6.94
CA ALA A 175 -18.23 -9.89 6.74
C ALA A 175 -17.76 -11.30 6.37
N GLN A 176 -16.74 -11.40 5.51
CA GLN A 176 -16.19 -12.67 5.04
C GLN A 176 -15.12 -13.24 5.98
N ARG A 177 -14.63 -12.46 6.93
CA ARG A 177 -13.50 -12.80 7.82
C ARG A 177 -12.26 -13.24 7.04
N ARG A 178 -11.92 -12.51 5.98
CA ARG A 178 -10.83 -12.84 5.08
C ARG A 178 -9.89 -11.67 4.88
N PHE A 179 -8.62 -11.98 4.84
CA PHE A 179 -7.57 -11.06 4.46
C PHE A 179 -7.29 -11.10 2.97
N ARG A 180 -7.02 -9.95 2.39
CA ARG A 180 -6.46 -9.80 1.05
C ARG A 180 -5.04 -9.28 1.18
N VAL A 181 -4.07 -10.11 0.85
CA VAL A 181 -2.63 -9.85 1.01
C VAL A 181 -1.90 -10.03 -0.31
N PRO A 182 -0.75 -9.37 -0.53
CA PRO A 182 0.09 -9.63 -1.70
C PRO A 182 0.58 -11.09 -1.72
N ARG A 183 0.82 -11.64 -2.90
CA ARG A 183 1.38 -13.01 -3.03
C ARG A 183 2.78 -13.16 -2.41
N LYS A 184 3.57 -12.09 -2.38
CA LYS A 184 4.90 -12.05 -1.74
C LYS A 184 4.87 -12.15 -0.21
N TYR A 185 3.70 -12.14 0.39
CA TYR A 185 3.49 -12.19 1.84
C TYR A 185 4.14 -13.39 2.56
N ARG A 186 4.25 -14.54 1.90
CA ARG A 186 5.09 -15.66 2.37
C ARG A 186 6.23 -15.84 1.37
N GLY A 187 7.48 -15.91 1.84
CA GLY A 187 8.74 -15.97 1.08
C GLY A 187 8.85 -16.91 -0.13
N ASN A 188 7.76 -17.56 -0.54
CA ASN A 188 7.64 -18.39 -1.74
C ASN A 188 7.19 -17.61 -2.98
N GLY A 189 7.15 -16.27 -2.93
CA GLY A 189 6.90 -15.47 -4.12
C GLY A 189 8.08 -15.56 -5.06
N GLN A 190 7.99 -16.34 -6.13
CA GLN A 190 8.92 -16.21 -7.24
C GLN A 190 8.89 -14.75 -7.70
N PRO A 191 10.07 -14.12 -7.94
CA PRO A 191 10.13 -12.78 -8.50
C PRO A 191 9.30 -12.73 -9.79
N GLY A 192 8.31 -11.86 -9.87
CA GLY A 192 7.47 -11.68 -11.07
C GLY A 192 6.02 -12.16 -10.98
N THR A 193 5.56 -12.78 -9.88
CA THR A 193 4.13 -13.06 -9.70
C THR A 193 3.43 -11.87 -9.02
N ALA A 194 3.09 -10.87 -9.82
CA ALA A 194 2.16 -9.83 -9.40
C ALA A 194 0.80 -10.46 -9.07
N GLY A 195 0.16 -10.03 -7.97
CA GLY A 195 -1.17 -10.45 -7.60
C GLY A 195 -1.41 -10.48 -6.10
N ARG A 196 -2.68 -10.50 -5.72
CA ARG A 196 -3.15 -10.60 -4.34
C ARG A 196 -3.80 -11.96 -4.13
N ARG A 197 -3.71 -12.48 -2.90
CA ARG A 197 -4.40 -13.71 -2.49
C ARG A 197 -5.33 -13.42 -1.32
N TYR A 198 -6.32 -14.27 -1.16
CA TYR A 198 -7.16 -14.29 0.04
C TYR A 198 -6.60 -15.30 1.04
N MET A 199 -6.62 -14.93 2.33
CA MET A 199 -6.30 -15.78 3.48
C MET A 199 -7.46 -15.73 4.44
N ASP A 200 -7.80 -16.85 5.04
CA ASP A 200 -8.78 -16.85 6.11
C ASP A 200 -8.18 -16.29 7.42
N TYR A 201 -9.05 -15.83 8.30
CA TYR A 201 -8.66 -15.25 9.59
C TYR A 201 -7.75 -16.18 10.42
N GLU A 202 -8.09 -17.46 10.47
CA GLU A 202 -7.35 -18.48 11.21
C GLU A 202 -5.98 -18.75 10.59
N GLU A 203 -5.89 -18.72 9.28
CA GLU A 203 -4.62 -18.84 8.53
C GLU A 203 -3.69 -17.67 8.84
N MET A 204 -4.22 -16.45 8.86
CA MET A 204 -3.45 -15.25 9.23
C MET A 204 -2.94 -15.31 10.66
N LEU A 205 -3.79 -15.75 11.62
CA LEU A 205 -3.36 -15.90 13.02
C LEU A 205 -2.32 -17.00 13.20
N ALA A 206 -2.36 -18.07 12.40
CA ALA A 206 -1.37 -19.13 12.46
C ALA A 206 0.05 -18.65 12.09
N ASP A 207 0.16 -17.66 11.19
CA ASP A 207 1.42 -17.05 10.81
C ASP A 207 1.96 -16.07 11.87
N ILE A 208 1.14 -15.61 12.80
CA ILE A 208 1.55 -14.74 13.91
C ILE A 208 2.13 -15.58 15.06
N CYS A 209 3.22 -15.09 15.68
CA CYS A 209 3.80 -15.69 16.87
C CYS A 209 2.73 -15.89 17.96
N GLU A 210 2.72 -17.04 18.59
CA GLU A 210 1.70 -17.45 19.57
C GLU A 210 1.43 -16.40 20.66
N GLU A 211 2.49 -15.79 21.17
CA GLU A 211 2.43 -14.77 22.22
C GLU A 211 1.70 -13.49 21.76
N ASP A 212 1.77 -13.17 20.46
CA ASP A 212 1.22 -11.93 19.87
C ASP A 212 -0.21 -12.12 19.34
N ARG A 213 -0.67 -13.36 19.09
CA ARG A 213 -1.98 -13.70 18.52
C ARG A 213 -3.15 -13.05 19.27
N ALA A 214 -3.13 -13.15 20.60
CA ALA A 214 -4.21 -12.62 21.41
C ALA A 214 -4.30 -11.08 21.35
N ALA A 215 -3.17 -10.40 21.27
CA ALA A 215 -3.11 -8.95 21.10
C ALA A 215 -3.60 -8.52 19.71
N TYR A 216 -3.15 -9.21 18.66
CA TYR A 216 -3.56 -8.96 17.27
C TYR A 216 -5.06 -9.17 17.09
N ALA A 217 -5.60 -10.29 17.58
CA ALA A 217 -7.02 -10.60 17.50
C ALA A 217 -7.88 -9.52 18.17
N ARG A 218 -7.51 -9.07 19.38
CA ARG A 218 -8.22 -8.00 20.09
C ARG A 218 -8.26 -6.69 19.31
N VAL A 219 -7.12 -6.30 18.70
CA VAL A 219 -7.05 -5.07 17.90
C VAL A 219 -7.94 -5.17 16.67
N LEU A 220 -7.89 -6.28 15.96
CA LEU A 220 -8.71 -6.50 14.76
C LEU A 220 -10.21 -6.53 15.09
N GLU A 221 -10.58 -7.20 16.18
CA GLU A 221 -11.97 -7.25 16.65
C GLU A 221 -12.49 -5.87 17.04
N ALA A 222 -11.69 -5.08 17.78
CA ALA A 222 -12.03 -3.72 18.13
C ALA A 222 -12.18 -2.81 16.91
N ALA A 223 -11.28 -2.93 15.93
CA ALA A 223 -11.35 -2.18 14.67
C ALA A 223 -12.52 -2.62 13.76
N SER A 224 -13.04 -3.85 13.94
CA SER A 224 -14.22 -4.35 13.25
C SER A 224 -15.54 -3.85 13.85
N ARG A 225 -15.54 -3.40 15.13
CA ARG A 225 -16.73 -2.91 15.83
C ARG A 225 -16.84 -1.38 15.81
N ASP A 226 -15.70 -0.71 16.01
CA ASP A 226 -15.62 0.75 16.13
C ASP A 226 -14.71 1.33 15.06
N VAL A 227 -15.08 2.52 14.56
CA VAL A 227 -14.22 3.25 13.61
C VAL A 227 -12.92 3.64 14.29
N ARG A 228 -11.83 2.99 13.91
CA ARG A 228 -10.51 3.19 14.50
C ARG A 228 -9.43 3.39 13.45
N THR A 229 -8.45 4.18 13.83
CA THR A 229 -7.13 4.22 13.21
C THR A 229 -6.12 3.89 14.30
N GLY A 230 -5.16 3.05 13.99
CA GLY A 230 -4.16 2.65 14.97
C GLY A 230 -2.99 1.92 14.34
N SER A 231 -2.11 1.41 15.19
CA SER A 231 -1.02 0.55 14.78
C SER A 231 -0.86 -0.62 15.76
N ILE A 232 -0.30 -1.71 15.27
CA ILE A 232 0.06 -2.87 16.07
C ILE A 232 1.38 -3.44 15.59
N ASP A 233 2.25 -3.76 16.55
CA ASP A 233 3.50 -4.50 16.32
C ASP A 233 3.28 -5.96 16.68
N TYR A 234 3.75 -6.87 15.83
CA TYR A 234 3.65 -8.32 16.04
C TYR A 234 4.74 -9.05 15.29
N ARG A 235 5.05 -10.25 15.73
CA ARG A 235 6.00 -11.14 15.07
C ARG A 235 5.26 -12.05 14.11
N MET A 236 5.71 -12.07 12.87
CA MET A 236 5.15 -12.86 11.80
C MET A 236 6.16 -13.87 11.29
N ASN A 237 5.71 -15.09 11.07
CA ASN A 237 6.52 -16.15 10.47
C ASN A 237 6.66 -15.91 8.97
N VAL A 238 7.89 -15.74 8.50
CA VAL A 238 8.23 -15.53 7.09
C VAL A 238 8.86 -16.77 6.44
N ALA A 239 9.03 -17.86 7.19
CA ALA A 239 9.59 -19.12 6.67
C ALA A 239 8.68 -19.72 5.60
N ALA A 240 9.28 -20.49 4.68
CA ALA A 240 8.54 -21.27 3.70
C ALA A 240 7.71 -22.38 4.39
N ALA A 241 6.64 -22.81 3.72
CA ALA A 241 5.80 -23.87 4.26
C ALA A 241 6.61 -25.18 4.46
N GLY A 242 6.63 -25.66 5.72
CA GLY A 242 7.36 -26.88 6.10
C GLY A 242 8.78 -26.64 6.64
N GLU A 243 9.24 -25.41 6.69
CA GLU A 243 10.50 -25.02 7.33
C GLU A 243 10.27 -24.60 8.79
N GLU A 244 11.34 -24.54 9.56
CA GLU A 244 11.28 -24.00 10.94
C GLU A 244 10.83 -22.53 10.90
N PRO A 245 9.97 -22.09 11.84
CA PRO A 245 9.44 -20.74 11.85
C PRO A 245 10.56 -19.69 12.02
N VAL A 246 10.59 -18.72 11.14
CA VAL A 246 11.44 -17.52 11.24
C VAL A 246 10.55 -16.31 11.47
N TYR A 247 10.67 -15.72 12.66
CA TYR A 247 9.84 -14.60 13.05
C TYR A 247 10.53 -13.26 12.80
N VAL A 248 9.80 -12.38 12.11
CA VAL A 248 10.18 -11.01 11.78
C VAL A 248 9.18 -10.05 12.42
N TRP A 249 9.67 -8.94 12.96
CA TRP A 249 8.82 -7.92 13.54
C TRP A 249 8.17 -7.07 12.45
N TYR A 250 6.84 -7.09 12.42
CA TYR A 250 6.03 -6.22 11.56
C TYR A 250 5.26 -5.20 12.39
N ARG A 251 5.13 -4.00 11.82
CA ARG A 251 4.18 -2.99 12.26
C ARG A 251 3.11 -2.81 11.20
N THR A 252 1.84 -2.98 11.60
CA THR A 252 0.69 -2.67 10.75
C THR A 252 0.03 -1.39 11.24
N ILE A 253 -0.02 -0.38 10.38
CA ILE A 253 -0.88 0.80 10.55
C ILE A 253 -2.18 0.51 9.84
N TYR A 254 -3.32 0.68 10.53
CA TYR A 254 -4.63 0.31 9.99
C TYR A 254 -5.68 1.39 10.20
N ARG A 255 -6.74 1.31 9.38
CA ARG A 255 -7.94 2.14 9.48
C ARG A 255 -9.20 1.33 9.14
N SER A 256 -10.28 1.53 9.91
CA SER A 256 -11.60 0.99 9.63
C SER A 256 -12.30 1.80 8.53
N ILE A 257 -12.96 1.11 7.60
CA ILE A 257 -13.75 1.70 6.51
C ILE A 257 -15.22 1.39 6.74
N VAL A 258 -16.04 2.45 6.73
CA VAL A 258 -17.48 2.38 6.95
C VAL A 258 -18.19 2.31 5.60
N GLY A 259 -19.15 1.42 5.46
CA GLY A 259 -20.04 1.34 4.31
C GLY A 259 -21.22 2.32 4.41
N ASP A 260 -22.03 2.38 3.37
CA ASP A 260 -23.18 3.28 3.25
C ASP A 260 -24.24 3.08 4.35
N ASN A 261 -24.29 1.89 4.95
CA ASN A 261 -25.19 1.54 6.06
C ASN A 261 -24.64 1.94 7.45
N GLY A 262 -23.49 2.61 7.52
CA GLY A 262 -22.85 3.01 8.77
C GLY A 262 -22.10 1.87 9.50
N GLN A 263 -22.04 0.67 8.94
CA GLN A 263 -21.30 -0.46 9.52
C GLN A 263 -19.88 -0.50 8.95
N ILE A 264 -18.94 -1.04 9.74
CA ILE A 264 -17.58 -1.27 9.26
C ILE A 264 -17.60 -2.48 8.33
N ILE A 265 -17.21 -2.23 7.09
CA ILE A 265 -17.16 -3.25 6.03
C ILE A 265 -15.76 -3.82 5.83
N ARG A 266 -14.73 -2.99 6.04
CA ARG A 266 -13.33 -3.36 5.83
C ARG A 266 -12.40 -2.69 6.81
N ILE A 267 -11.25 -3.33 7.04
CA ILE A 267 -10.09 -2.72 7.67
C ILE A 267 -8.98 -2.74 6.63
N ILE A 268 -8.45 -1.58 6.31
CA ILE A 268 -7.30 -1.44 5.42
C ILE A 268 -6.07 -1.07 6.23
N GLY A 269 -4.93 -1.60 5.86
CA GLY A 269 -3.67 -1.33 6.56
C GLY A 269 -2.46 -1.44 5.66
N ARG A 270 -1.32 -1.02 6.20
CA ARG A 270 0.00 -1.24 5.64
C ARG A 270 0.88 -1.86 6.70
N SER A 271 1.55 -2.92 6.31
CA SER A 271 2.49 -3.65 7.16
C SER A 271 3.91 -3.48 6.63
N TYR A 272 4.85 -3.22 7.50
CA TYR A 272 6.26 -3.07 7.18
C TYR A 272 7.15 -3.71 8.25
N ASP A 273 8.31 -4.20 7.81
CA ASP A 273 9.32 -4.78 8.70
C ASP A 273 9.95 -3.68 9.57
N VAL A 274 9.91 -3.87 10.89
CA VAL A 274 10.51 -2.96 11.87
C VAL A 274 11.68 -3.60 12.63
N SER A 275 12.18 -4.74 12.16
CA SER A 275 13.25 -5.49 12.84
C SER A 275 14.54 -4.69 12.92
N SER A 276 14.91 -3.99 11.84
CA SER A 276 16.10 -3.14 11.81
C SER A 276 15.98 -1.96 12.76
N ASP A 277 14.83 -1.28 12.75
CA ASP A 277 14.57 -0.13 13.62
C ASP A 277 14.59 -0.54 15.10
N ARG A 278 13.97 -1.69 15.43
CA ARG A 278 14.00 -2.22 16.79
C ARG A 278 15.41 -2.57 17.23
N ARG A 279 16.19 -3.25 16.37
CA ARG A 279 17.58 -3.57 16.68
C ARG A 279 18.42 -2.33 16.95
N ILE A 280 18.30 -1.30 16.09
CA ILE A 280 18.98 -0.03 16.29
C ILE A 280 18.55 0.63 17.61
N GLN A 281 17.26 0.63 17.93
CA GLN A 281 16.76 1.17 19.19
C GLN A 281 17.28 0.39 20.41
N GLU A 282 17.35 -0.93 20.33
CA GLU A 282 17.91 -1.79 21.38
C GLU A 282 19.40 -1.52 21.54
N GLU A 283 20.17 -1.45 20.45
CA GLU A 283 21.59 -1.11 20.46
C GLU A 283 21.84 0.27 21.08
N LEU A 284 21.08 1.28 20.66
CA LEU A 284 21.18 2.64 21.23
C LEU A 284 20.78 2.67 22.72
N SER A 285 19.77 1.89 23.10
CA SER A 285 19.36 1.78 24.50
C SER A 285 20.44 1.12 25.35
N GLU A 286 21.10 0.07 24.86
CA GLU A 286 22.23 -0.57 25.56
C GLU A 286 23.46 0.34 25.61
N GLU A 287 23.77 1.08 24.53
CA GLU A 287 24.85 2.06 24.56
C GLU A 287 24.56 3.20 25.54
N ALA A 288 23.33 3.67 25.63
CA ALA A 288 22.92 4.70 26.60
C ALA A 288 23.05 4.26 28.06
N LYS A 289 23.14 2.96 28.33
CA LYS A 289 23.37 2.41 29.67
C LYS A 289 24.85 2.37 30.07
N ARG A 290 25.76 2.61 29.12
CA ARG A 290 27.20 2.47 29.35
C ARG A 290 27.89 3.82 29.58
N ASP A 291 28.95 3.82 30.40
CA ASP A 291 29.87 4.93 30.50
C ASP A 291 30.75 4.99 29.23
N PRO A 292 30.86 6.14 28.55
CA PRO A 292 31.56 6.22 27.26
C PRO A 292 33.05 5.92 27.32
N LEU A 293 33.71 6.15 28.47
CA LEU A 293 35.14 5.92 28.65
C LEU A 293 35.44 4.46 29.00
N THR A 294 34.69 3.90 29.94
CA THR A 294 34.98 2.58 30.53
C THR A 294 34.14 1.44 29.98
N ARG A 295 33.04 1.76 29.28
CA ARG A 295 32.03 0.80 28.79
C ARG A 295 31.35 -0.03 29.91
N LEU A 296 31.62 0.24 31.18
CA LEU A 296 30.85 -0.24 32.29
C LEU A 296 29.45 0.36 32.31
N TYR A 297 28.53 -0.13 33.13
CA TYR A 297 27.28 0.61 33.33
C TYR A 297 27.53 2.03 33.81
N ASN A 298 26.75 2.98 33.36
CA ASN A 298 26.71 4.30 33.97
C ASN A 298 25.90 4.29 35.26
N LYS A 299 25.95 5.36 36.03
CA LYS A 299 25.27 5.51 37.33
C LYS A 299 23.78 5.17 37.28
N VAL A 300 23.07 5.67 36.26
CA VAL A 300 21.60 5.48 36.15
C VAL A 300 21.26 4.02 35.88
N ALA A 301 21.94 3.42 34.94
CA ALA A 301 21.73 2.03 34.57
C ALA A 301 22.09 1.08 35.71
N ALA A 302 23.22 1.34 36.39
CA ALA A 302 23.63 0.54 37.53
C ALA A 302 22.61 0.57 38.67
N SER A 303 22.08 1.77 38.99
CA SER A 303 21.07 1.89 40.07
C SER A 303 19.80 1.12 39.72
N GLY A 304 19.34 1.19 38.47
CA GLY A 304 18.16 0.44 38.00
C GLY A 304 18.40 -1.07 38.04
N GLU A 305 19.57 -1.53 37.62
CA GLU A 305 19.92 -2.96 37.62
C GLU A 305 20.08 -3.54 39.01
N VAL A 306 20.75 -2.82 39.91
CA VAL A 306 20.86 -3.19 41.33
C VAL A 306 19.46 -3.30 41.96
N GLU A 307 18.59 -2.30 41.75
CA GLU A 307 17.22 -2.32 42.27
C GLU A 307 16.42 -3.52 41.72
N ARG A 308 16.56 -3.82 40.45
CA ARG A 308 15.92 -4.96 39.78
C ARG A 308 16.37 -6.31 40.42
N ILE A 309 17.69 -6.47 40.63
CA ILE A 309 18.24 -7.68 41.25
C ILE A 309 17.72 -7.85 42.68
N LEU A 310 17.80 -6.81 43.50
CA LEU A 310 17.33 -6.86 44.89
C LEU A 310 15.83 -7.19 45.00
N LYS A 311 15.01 -6.71 44.07
CA LYS A 311 13.57 -7.03 44.01
C LYS A 311 13.27 -8.44 43.51
N SER A 312 14.06 -8.93 42.56
CA SER A 312 13.84 -10.27 41.98
C SER A 312 14.40 -11.41 42.81
N GLU A 313 15.40 -11.13 43.65
CA GLU A 313 16.11 -12.13 44.46
C GLU A 313 16.19 -11.72 45.95
N PRO A 314 15.06 -11.45 46.62
CA PRO A 314 15.07 -10.88 48.00
C PRO A 314 15.63 -11.80 49.07
N GLU A 315 15.65 -13.13 48.83
CA GLU A 315 16.15 -14.13 49.77
C GLU A 315 17.65 -14.44 49.60
N LYS A 316 18.27 -13.87 48.53
CA LYS A 316 19.68 -14.09 48.25
C LYS A 316 20.56 -13.03 48.89
N GLN A 317 21.79 -13.41 49.23
CA GLN A 317 22.76 -12.49 49.78
C GLN A 317 23.59 -11.88 48.65
N HIS A 318 23.60 -10.54 48.59
CA HIS A 318 24.38 -9.76 47.63
C HIS A 318 25.36 -8.86 48.38
N VAL A 319 26.51 -8.58 47.75
CA VAL A 319 27.51 -7.67 48.33
C VAL A 319 27.76 -6.53 47.36
N LEU A 320 27.57 -5.29 47.81
CA LEU A 320 27.82 -4.07 47.04
C LEU A 320 29.19 -3.48 47.46
N PHE A 321 30.00 -3.27 46.44
CA PHE A 321 31.29 -2.57 46.56
C PHE A 321 31.12 -1.12 46.05
N LEU A 322 31.63 -0.16 46.84
CA LEU A 322 31.92 1.18 46.40
C LEU A 322 33.44 1.32 46.33
N ILE A 323 33.95 1.74 45.20
CA ILE A 323 35.40 1.73 44.89
C ILE A 323 35.76 3.12 44.41
N ASP A 324 36.85 3.66 44.97
CA ASP A 324 37.39 4.98 44.63
C ASP A 324 38.90 4.89 44.37
N ILE A 325 39.42 5.69 43.45
CA ILE A 325 40.84 5.69 43.11
C ILE A 325 41.56 6.72 43.99
N ASP A 326 42.37 6.21 44.91
CA ASP A 326 43.15 7.04 45.81
C ASP A 326 44.02 8.09 45.07
N ASN A 327 43.90 9.35 45.50
CA ASN A 327 44.66 10.46 44.96
C ASN A 327 44.52 10.70 43.44
N PHE A 328 43.40 10.33 42.81
CA PHE A 328 43.17 10.48 41.37
C PHE A 328 43.38 11.90 40.87
N LYS A 329 42.93 12.91 41.63
CA LYS A 329 43.17 14.32 41.30
C LYS A 329 44.65 14.60 41.11
N ARG A 330 45.52 14.08 42.04
CA ARG A 330 46.97 14.27 41.94
C ARG A 330 47.56 13.63 40.68
N ILE A 331 47.02 12.50 40.24
CA ILE A 331 47.42 11.89 38.96
C ILE A 331 47.13 12.83 37.80
N ASN A 332 45.89 13.36 37.74
CA ASN A 332 45.52 14.32 36.71
C ASN A 332 46.38 15.60 36.76
N ASP A 333 46.60 16.17 37.94
CA ASP A 333 47.37 17.40 38.12
C ASP A 333 48.85 17.23 37.74
N THR A 334 49.42 16.01 37.91
CA THR A 334 50.81 15.73 37.64
C THR A 334 51.08 15.25 36.21
N PHE A 335 50.18 14.41 35.65
CA PHE A 335 50.41 13.68 34.39
C PHE A 335 49.41 14.03 33.30
N GLY A 336 48.44 14.87 33.64
CA GLY A 336 47.39 15.29 32.70
C GLY A 336 46.20 14.29 32.59
N HIS A 337 45.06 14.80 32.10
CA HIS A 337 43.80 14.06 32.02
C HIS A 337 43.88 12.80 31.16
N THR A 338 44.72 12.78 30.13
CA THR A 338 44.87 11.58 29.25
C THR A 338 45.42 10.41 30.04
N VAL A 339 46.36 10.64 30.99
CA VAL A 339 46.88 9.58 31.86
C VAL A 339 45.83 9.17 32.86
N GLY A 340 45.05 10.13 33.41
CA GLY A 340 43.92 9.84 34.28
C GLY A 340 42.87 8.94 33.59
N ASP A 341 42.51 9.25 32.32
CA ASP A 341 41.58 8.44 31.54
C ASP A 341 42.12 7.01 31.32
N THR A 342 43.45 6.84 31.13
CA THR A 342 44.07 5.53 31.06
C THR A 342 43.92 4.77 32.37
N VAL A 343 44.20 5.41 33.51
CA VAL A 343 44.01 4.83 34.85
C VAL A 343 42.57 4.37 35.07
N ILE A 344 41.58 5.19 34.72
CA ILE A 344 40.16 4.83 34.82
C ILE A 344 39.83 3.62 33.95
N THR A 345 40.34 3.58 32.71
CA THR A 345 40.12 2.45 31.80
C THR A 345 40.78 1.17 32.27
N ASP A 346 41.96 1.26 32.85
CA ASP A 346 42.68 0.13 33.43
C ASP A 346 41.95 -0.46 34.63
N ILE A 347 41.45 0.37 35.55
CA ILE A 347 40.60 -0.07 36.67
C ILE A 347 39.30 -0.72 36.17
N ALA A 348 38.66 -0.14 35.18
CA ALA A 348 37.48 -0.74 34.57
C ALA A 348 37.76 -2.15 34.01
N GLY A 349 38.91 -2.34 33.34
CA GLY A 349 39.37 -3.65 32.87
C GLY A 349 39.60 -4.65 34.00
N VAL A 350 40.18 -4.20 35.10
CA VAL A 350 40.37 -5.07 36.30
C VAL A 350 39.02 -5.47 36.87
N LEU A 351 38.05 -4.53 36.96
CA LEU A 351 36.68 -4.86 37.43
C LEU A 351 36.03 -5.90 36.53
N GLN A 352 36.07 -5.70 35.20
CA GLN A 352 35.50 -6.65 34.25
C GLN A 352 36.13 -8.06 34.34
N SER A 353 37.41 -8.17 34.71
CA SER A 353 38.10 -9.45 34.85
C SER A 353 37.80 -10.17 36.16
N GLN A 354 37.46 -9.44 37.23
CA GLN A 354 37.24 -9.97 38.56
C GLN A 354 35.77 -10.32 38.86
N PHE A 355 34.84 -9.68 38.17
CA PHE A 355 33.38 -9.89 38.35
C PHE A 355 32.81 -10.72 37.22
N GLN A 356 31.78 -11.52 37.53
CA GLN A 356 31.09 -12.35 36.52
C GLN A 356 30.17 -11.52 35.64
N GLU A 357 29.78 -12.04 34.48
CA GLU A 357 28.78 -11.41 33.61
C GLU A 357 27.42 -11.21 34.27
N THR A 358 27.11 -12.01 35.28
CA THR A 358 25.89 -11.89 36.07
C THR A 358 25.93 -10.79 37.13
N ASP A 359 27.14 -10.28 37.45
CA ASP A 359 27.36 -9.21 38.40
C ASP A 359 27.17 -7.84 37.72
N VAL A 360 27.00 -6.79 38.54
CA VAL A 360 26.91 -5.44 38.01
C VAL A 360 28.21 -4.70 38.25
N THR A 361 28.84 -4.18 37.23
CA THR A 361 29.99 -3.29 37.35
C THR A 361 29.70 -1.94 36.66
N ALA A 362 30.01 -0.84 37.36
CA ALA A 362 29.61 0.49 36.88
C ALA A 362 30.66 1.54 37.27
N ARG A 363 30.68 2.63 36.48
CA ARG A 363 31.30 3.91 36.87
C ARG A 363 30.22 4.89 37.28
N VAL A 364 30.27 5.39 38.50
CA VAL A 364 29.22 6.21 39.10
C VAL A 364 29.63 7.69 39.25
N GLY A 365 30.90 7.97 39.14
CA GLY A 365 31.50 9.31 39.24
C GLY A 365 32.79 9.42 38.44
N GLY A 366 33.54 10.48 38.64
CA GLY A 366 34.82 10.69 37.98
C GLY A 366 35.82 9.56 38.16
N ASP A 367 36.14 9.21 39.41
CA ASP A 367 37.05 8.19 39.89
C ASP A 367 36.34 7.11 40.70
N GLU A 368 35.01 7.18 40.79
CA GLU A 368 34.19 6.29 41.62
C GLU A 368 33.56 5.16 40.77
N PHE A 369 33.64 3.96 41.28
CA PHE A 369 33.07 2.77 40.68
C PHE A 369 32.14 2.04 41.66
N LEU A 370 31.25 1.25 41.13
CA LEU A 370 30.34 0.39 41.85
C LEU A 370 30.44 -1.03 41.29
N ALA A 371 30.44 -2.04 42.19
CA ALA A 371 30.24 -3.40 41.76
C ALA A 371 29.26 -4.12 42.69
N LEU A 372 28.35 -4.92 42.16
CA LEU A 372 27.44 -5.79 42.91
C LEU A 372 27.72 -7.23 42.55
N MET A 373 28.20 -8.01 43.53
CA MET A 373 28.27 -9.47 43.46
C MET A 373 26.95 -10.11 43.85
N ARG A 374 26.46 -10.99 43.00
CA ARG A 374 25.18 -11.66 43.22
C ARG A 374 25.36 -13.02 43.88
N ASP A 375 24.45 -13.34 44.83
CA ASP A 375 24.35 -14.66 45.47
C ASP A 375 25.70 -15.16 46.04
N VAL A 376 26.35 -14.32 46.83
CA VAL A 376 27.72 -14.53 47.30
C VAL A 376 27.83 -14.42 48.84
N ALA A 377 28.63 -15.29 49.45
CA ALA A 377 28.93 -15.22 50.88
C ALA A 377 29.90 -14.08 51.18
N PRO A 378 29.82 -13.43 52.37
CA PRO A 378 30.70 -12.32 52.75
C PRO A 378 32.20 -12.63 52.66
N LYS A 379 32.62 -13.84 52.97
CA LYS A 379 34.00 -14.28 52.87
C LYS A 379 34.53 -14.32 51.45
N GLU A 380 33.68 -14.68 50.48
CA GLU A 380 34.06 -14.69 49.08
C GLU A 380 34.17 -13.26 48.53
N ALA A 381 33.26 -12.40 48.99
CA ALA A 381 33.34 -10.98 48.66
C ALA A 381 34.58 -10.30 49.22
N GLU A 382 34.99 -10.62 50.49
CA GLU A 382 36.24 -10.15 51.08
C GLU A 382 37.45 -10.62 50.27
N ALA A 383 37.45 -11.86 49.83
CA ALA A 383 38.53 -12.42 49.00
C ALA A 383 38.61 -11.70 47.63
N CYS A 384 37.44 -11.42 47.03
CA CYS A 384 37.33 -10.63 45.78
C CYS A 384 37.88 -9.21 45.98
N ALA A 385 37.50 -8.50 47.05
CA ALA A 385 38.02 -7.17 47.35
C ALA A 385 39.55 -7.16 47.51
N ALA A 386 40.12 -8.17 48.19
CA ALA A 386 41.56 -8.29 48.33
C ALA A 386 42.28 -8.59 47.01
N ALA A 387 41.67 -9.40 46.15
CA ALA A 387 42.19 -9.68 44.80
C ALA A 387 42.12 -8.41 43.92
N LEU A 388 40.99 -7.70 43.94
CA LEU A 388 40.79 -6.43 43.18
C LEU A 388 41.88 -5.43 43.57
N GLY A 389 42.15 -5.20 44.84
CA GLY A 389 43.18 -4.27 45.30
C GLY A 389 44.59 -4.67 44.86
N ARG A 390 44.91 -5.97 44.81
CA ARG A 390 46.22 -6.45 44.26
C ARG A 390 46.33 -6.23 42.75
N GLU A 391 45.33 -6.62 42.00
CA GLU A 391 45.35 -6.50 40.56
C GLU A 391 45.34 -5.03 40.11
N ALA A 392 44.56 -4.18 40.78
CA ALA A 392 44.57 -2.76 40.51
C ALA A 392 45.96 -2.14 40.75
N ARG A 393 46.61 -2.50 41.86
CA ARG A 393 47.94 -2.01 42.18
C ARG A 393 48.97 -2.50 41.15
N LYS A 394 48.94 -3.78 40.81
CA LYS A 394 49.81 -4.37 39.79
C LYS A 394 49.64 -3.66 38.44
N LYS A 395 48.41 -3.39 38.04
CA LYS A 395 48.11 -2.72 36.79
C LYS A 395 48.60 -1.28 36.73
N LEU A 396 48.53 -0.55 37.85
CA LEU A 396 48.86 0.88 37.92
C LEU A 396 50.35 1.16 38.24
N ILE A 397 51.03 0.28 38.96
CA ILE A 397 52.37 0.54 39.49
C ILE A 397 53.41 -0.40 38.82
N GLY A 398 52.99 -1.50 38.23
CA GLY A 398 53.86 -2.55 37.69
C GLY A 398 54.19 -3.64 38.73
N ASP A 399 54.82 -4.73 38.26
CA ASP A 399 55.29 -5.84 39.09
C ASP A 399 56.64 -5.48 39.74
N ASP A 400 56.69 -4.54 40.69
CA ASP A 400 57.88 -4.37 41.58
C ASP A 400 57.58 -4.86 42.97
#